data_59168894de5cb919e778c5cfa5f26ccf
#
_entry.id   59168894de5cb919e778c5cfa5f26ccf
#
_cell.length_a   1.000
_cell.length_b   1.000
_cell.length_c   1.000
_cell.angle_alpha   90.00
_cell.angle_beta   90.00
_cell.angle_gamma   90.00
#
_symmetry.space_group_name_H-M   'P 1'
#
loop_
_entity.id
_entity.type
_entity.pdbx_description
1 polymer ?
#
loop_
_entity_poly.entity_id
_entity_poly.type
_entity_poly.pdbx_seq_one_letter_code
_entity_poly.pdbx_strand_id
1 'polypeptide(L)'
;MRVVDNQDFINELTEIFKKENPKAAERAGFKNMFNNAPTVAFIAYDPRYDMSQIDCGLLGANMILTAQSMGIGSCCLGGPVRFMKSPAAAGYLKKLDFSDGYELLYAIAFGYPDEAPAAKSRDTSKVKFID
;
A
#
# COMPACT_ATOMS: atom_id res chain seq x y z
N MET A 1 -10.96 4.48 -3.35
CA MET A 1 -10.12 4.22 -2.17
C MET A 1 -10.94 3.55 -1.07
N ARG A 2 -10.33 2.63 -0.31
CA ARG A 2 -10.85 2.05 0.94
C ARG A 2 -9.78 2.13 2.01
N VAL A 3 -10.17 2.50 3.21
CA VAL A 3 -9.26 2.55 4.36
C VAL A 3 -9.65 1.44 5.33
N VAL A 4 -8.68 0.67 5.76
CA VAL A 4 -8.83 -0.43 6.71
C VAL A 4 -7.96 -0.13 7.93
N ASP A 5 -8.61 0.06 9.07
CA ASP A 5 -8.02 0.16 10.41
C ASP A 5 -8.51 -0.99 11.32
N ASN A 6 -9.30 -1.89 10.75
CA ASN A 6 -9.80 -3.09 11.43
C ASN A 6 -8.66 -4.10 11.58
N GLN A 7 -8.23 -4.33 12.81
CA GLN A 7 -7.13 -5.23 13.12
C GLN A 7 -7.46 -6.70 12.82
N ASP A 8 -8.72 -7.11 12.94
CA ASP A 8 -9.13 -8.49 12.60
C ASP A 8 -8.94 -8.74 11.10
N PHE A 9 -9.36 -7.79 10.24
CA PHE A 9 -9.13 -7.87 8.80
C PHE A 9 -7.62 -7.99 8.47
N ILE A 10 -6.79 -7.15 9.09
CA ILE A 10 -5.34 -7.13 8.88
C ILE A 10 -4.71 -8.45 9.37
N ASN A 11 -5.12 -8.93 10.54
CA ASN A 11 -4.58 -10.15 11.16
C ASN A 11 -4.97 -11.40 10.36
N GLU A 12 -6.25 -11.56 10.03
CA GLU A 12 -6.74 -12.70 9.26
C GLU A 12 -6.05 -12.79 7.88
N LEU A 13 -5.95 -11.67 7.17
CA LEU A 13 -5.26 -11.61 5.88
C LEU A 13 -3.76 -11.92 6.03
N THR A 14 -3.14 -11.49 7.13
CA THR A 14 -1.74 -11.78 7.44
C THR A 14 -1.52 -13.26 7.72
N GLU A 15 -2.45 -13.94 8.42
CA GLU A 15 -2.33 -15.39 8.66
C GLU A 15 -2.41 -16.19 7.36
N ILE A 16 -3.23 -15.77 6.40
CA ILE A 16 -3.27 -16.37 5.06
C ILE A 16 -1.93 -16.12 4.35
N PHE A 17 -1.42 -14.89 4.43
CA PHE A 17 -0.12 -14.54 3.84
C PHE A 17 1.02 -15.40 4.40
N LYS A 18 1.07 -15.64 5.71
CA LYS A 18 2.09 -16.47 6.36
C LYS A 18 2.06 -17.92 5.85
N LYS A 19 0.87 -18.48 5.67
CA LYS A 19 0.70 -19.83 5.12
C LYS A 19 1.27 -19.96 3.71
N GLU A 20 1.01 -18.98 2.87
CA GLU A 20 1.48 -18.97 1.48
C GLU A 20 2.96 -18.55 1.37
N ASN A 21 3.49 -17.84 2.36
CA ASN A 21 4.84 -17.26 2.35
C ASN A 21 5.58 -17.50 3.68
N PRO A 22 5.87 -18.75 4.07
CA PRO A 22 6.42 -19.06 5.39
C PRO A 22 7.78 -18.37 5.64
N LYS A 23 8.65 -18.29 4.64
CA LYS A 23 9.94 -17.57 4.75
C LYS A 23 9.80 -16.07 5.06
N ALA A 24 8.73 -15.44 4.61
CA ALA A 24 8.49 -14.04 4.91
C ALA A 24 7.98 -13.86 6.35
N ALA A 25 7.22 -14.84 6.85
CA ALA A 25 6.71 -14.86 8.21
C ALA A 25 7.81 -15.06 9.28
N GLU A 26 8.93 -15.70 8.92
CA GLU A 26 10.07 -15.96 9.81
C GLU A 26 10.98 -14.73 10.03
N ARG A 27 10.73 -13.62 9.35
CA ARG A 27 11.53 -12.39 9.51
C ARG A 27 11.37 -11.83 10.93
N ALA A 28 12.50 -11.49 11.55
CA ALA A 28 12.50 -10.86 12.86
C ALA A 28 11.66 -9.56 12.83
N GLY A 29 10.78 -9.38 13.82
CA GLY A 29 9.91 -8.22 13.92
C GLY A 29 8.69 -8.21 12.98
N PHE A 30 8.48 -9.26 12.19
CA PHE A 30 7.29 -9.36 11.33
C PHE A 30 6.02 -9.54 12.19
N LYS A 31 5.10 -8.59 12.13
CA LYS A 31 3.78 -8.65 12.78
C LYS A 31 2.67 -8.80 11.73
N ASN A 32 2.71 -7.98 10.67
CA ASN A 32 1.76 -8.08 9.58
C ASN A 32 2.42 -7.76 8.23
N MET A 33 1.73 -8.10 7.14
CA MET A 33 2.23 -7.91 5.78
C MET A 33 2.26 -6.45 5.29
N PHE A 34 1.82 -5.51 6.11
CA PHE A 34 1.74 -4.08 5.81
C PHE A 34 2.79 -3.27 6.60
N ASN A 35 4.00 -3.81 6.78
CA ASN A 35 5.08 -3.18 7.57
C ASN A 35 4.66 -2.86 9.01
N ASN A 36 3.86 -3.73 9.61
CA ASN A 36 3.32 -3.59 10.97
C ASN A 36 2.41 -2.37 11.18
N ALA A 37 2.02 -1.67 10.12
CA ALA A 37 1.16 -0.52 10.20
C ALA A 37 -0.26 -0.89 10.67
N PRO A 38 -0.88 -0.07 11.52
CA PRO A 38 -2.23 -0.30 12.00
C PRO A 38 -3.32 0.10 11.00
N THR A 39 -2.99 0.93 10.02
CA THR A 39 -3.96 1.47 9.05
C THR A 39 -3.42 1.34 7.64
N VAL A 40 -4.26 0.88 6.72
CA VAL A 40 -3.91 0.69 5.31
C VAL A 40 -4.97 1.32 4.41
N ALA A 41 -4.53 2.20 3.52
CA ALA A 41 -5.37 2.71 2.45
C ALA A 41 -5.13 1.91 1.17
N PHE A 42 -6.17 1.30 0.63
CA PHE A 42 -6.17 0.59 -0.64
C PHE A 42 -6.70 1.50 -1.74
N ILE A 43 -5.90 1.73 -2.76
CA ILE A 43 -6.21 2.61 -3.88
C ILE A 43 -6.55 1.75 -5.10
N ALA A 44 -7.73 1.97 -5.66
CA ALA A 44 -8.17 1.32 -6.88
C ALA A 44 -8.37 2.37 -7.99
N TYR A 45 -8.15 1.96 -9.22
CA TYR A 45 -8.28 2.78 -10.42
C TYR A 45 -9.36 2.22 -11.35
N ASP A 46 -9.87 3.05 -12.22
CA ASP A 46 -10.76 2.64 -13.32
C ASP A 46 -9.92 2.39 -14.58
N PRO A 47 -9.76 1.13 -15.03
CA PRO A 47 -8.96 0.83 -16.22
C PRO A 47 -9.56 1.36 -17.53
N ARG A 48 -10.81 1.80 -17.53
CA ARG A 48 -11.50 2.41 -18.68
C ARG A 48 -11.15 3.87 -18.90
N TYR A 49 -10.47 4.50 -17.93
CA TYR A 49 -10.10 5.90 -17.96
C TYR A 49 -8.58 6.07 -17.90
N ASP A 50 -7.99 6.57 -18.99
CA ASP A 50 -6.53 6.63 -19.19
C ASP A 50 -5.76 7.36 -18.09
N MET A 51 -6.35 8.43 -17.53
CA MET A 51 -5.72 9.24 -16.50
C MET A 51 -5.91 8.68 -15.08
N SER A 52 -6.71 7.64 -14.90
CA SER A 52 -7.10 7.13 -13.58
C SER A 52 -5.90 6.73 -12.71
N GLN A 53 -4.85 6.14 -13.31
CA GLN A 53 -3.63 5.80 -12.56
C GLN A 53 -2.85 7.05 -12.12
N ILE A 54 -2.86 8.11 -12.92
CA ILE A 54 -2.23 9.40 -12.59
C ILE A 54 -2.97 10.04 -11.43
N ASP A 55 -4.32 10.09 -11.51
CA ASP A 55 -5.16 10.62 -10.43
C ASP A 55 -4.93 9.85 -9.12
N CYS A 56 -4.82 8.53 -9.18
CA CYS A 56 -4.48 7.70 -8.03
C CYS A 56 -3.09 8.04 -7.47
N GLY A 57 -2.10 8.29 -8.32
CA GLY A 57 -0.76 8.72 -7.90
C GLY A 57 -0.77 10.10 -7.21
N LEU A 58 -1.50 11.06 -7.76
CA LEU A 58 -1.69 12.39 -7.16
C LEU A 58 -2.41 12.30 -5.81
N LEU A 59 -3.47 11.49 -5.70
CA LEU A 59 -4.14 11.21 -4.44
C LEU A 59 -3.17 10.67 -3.40
N GLY A 60 -2.40 9.64 -3.74
CA GLY A 60 -1.44 9.04 -2.82
C GLY A 60 -0.34 10.00 -2.39
N ALA A 61 0.18 10.82 -3.31
CA ALA A 61 1.17 11.85 -2.99
C ALA A 61 0.64 12.85 -1.95
N ASN A 62 -0.59 13.34 -2.14
CA ASN A 62 -1.23 14.24 -1.18
C ASN A 62 -1.43 13.56 0.18
N MET A 63 -1.85 12.30 0.22
CA MET A 63 -2.02 11.55 1.47
C MET A 63 -0.69 11.42 2.22
N ILE A 64 0.39 11.07 1.53
CA ILE A 64 1.74 10.90 2.09
C ILE A 64 2.26 12.23 2.65
N LEU A 65 2.14 13.32 1.91
CA LEU A 65 2.57 14.65 2.34
C LEU A 65 1.77 15.13 3.57
N THR A 66 0.46 14.91 3.56
CA THR A 66 -0.40 15.24 4.71
C THR A 66 -0.03 14.42 5.93
N ALA A 67 0.14 13.11 5.79
CA ALA A 67 0.58 12.24 6.88
C ALA A 67 1.91 12.71 7.47
N GLN A 68 2.89 13.02 6.63
CA GLN A 68 4.19 13.55 7.06
C GLN A 68 4.05 14.87 7.85
N SER A 69 3.16 15.77 7.44
CA SER A 69 2.92 17.03 8.17
C SER A 69 2.30 16.83 9.55
N MET A 70 1.67 15.67 9.76
CA MET A 70 1.06 15.26 11.04
C MET A 70 1.98 14.35 11.87
N GLY A 71 3.23 14.12 11.46
CA GLY A 71 4.15 13.21 12.14
C GLY A 71 3.81 11.73 11.95
N ILE A 72 2.98 11.39 10.95
CA ILE A 72 2.59 10.03 10.62
C ILE A 72 3.50 9.51 9.50
N GLY A 73 4.11 8.35 9.73
CA GLY A 73 4.87 7.63 8.71
C GLY A 73 3.95 6.99 7.67
N SER A 74 4.47 6.85 6.46
CA SER A 74 3.73 6.20 5.38
C SER A 74 4.65 5.38 4.48
N CYS A 75 4.13 4.29 3.91
CA CYS A 75 4.86 3.45 2.98
C CYS A 75 3.96 2.94 1.86
N CYS A 76 4.33 3.21 0.60
CA CYS A 76 3.66 2.61 -0.56
C CYS A 76 4.01 1.13 -0.69
N LEU A 77 3.00 0.29 -0.84
CA LEU A 77 3.10 -1.16 -0.82
C LEU A 77 2.66 -1.78 -2.14
N GLY A 78 3.60 -2.44 -2.83
CA GLY A 78 3.31 -3.24 -4.04
C GLY A 78 3.21 -4.75 -3.75
N GLY A 79 4.02 -5.27 -2.83
CA GLY A 79 4.03 -6.69 -2.47
C GLY A 79 2.68 -7.19 -1.95
N PRO A 80 2.12 -6.57 -0.89
CA PRO A 80 0.79 -6.90 -0.38
C PRO A 80 -0.30 -6.85 -1.44
N VAL A 81 -0.28 -5.87 -2.34
CA VAL A 81 -1.26 -5.74 -3.43
C VAL A 81 -1.19 -6.93 -4.38
N ARG A 82 0.01 -7.38 -4.72
CA ARG A 82 0.20 -8.59 -5.54
C ARG A 82 -0.41 -9.82 -4.89
N PHE A 83 -0.19 -9.97 -3.58
CA PHE A 83 -0.78 -11.07 -2.80
C PHE A 83 -2.31 -10.97 -2.76
N MET A 84 -2.89 -9.79 -2.54
CA MET A 84 -4.34 -9.60 -2.52
C MET A 84 -5.02 -9.95 -3.84
N LYS A 85 -4.32 -9.90 -4.97
CA LYS A 85 -4.80 -10.36 -6.28
C LYS A 85 -4.67 -11.87 -6.48
N SER A 86 -4.08 -12.61 -5.53
CA SER A 86 -4.00 -14.07 -5.59
C SER A 86 -5.32 -14.76 -5.23
N PRO A 87 -5.53 -16.01 -5.67
CA PRO A 87 -6.71 -16.78 -5.28
C PRO A 87 -6.87 -16.92 -3.77
N ALA A 88 -5.76 -17.05 -3.01
CA ALA A 88 -5.78 -17.21 -1.56
C ALA A 88 -6.38 -15.99 -0.83
N ALA A 89 -6.22 -14.79 -1.38
CA ALA A 89 -6.70 -13.54 -0.79
C ALA A 89 -7.94 -12.96 -1.51
N ALA A 90 -8.48 -13.62 -2.51
CA ALA A 90 -9.60 -13.11 -3.34
C ALA A 90 -10.83 -12.72 -2.51
N GLY A 91 -11.14 -13.45 -1.44
CA GLY A 91 -12.23 -13.13 -0.52
C GLY A 91 -12.02 -11.78 0.19
N TYR A 92 -10.77 -11.46 0.55
CA TYR A 92 -10.42 -10.18 1.19
C TYR A 92 -10.42 -9.03 0.20
N LEU A 93 -9.95 -9.26 -1.03
CA LEU A 93 -10.08 -8.26 -2.09
C LEU A 93 -11.56 -7.91 -2.34
N LYS A 94 -12.44 -8.92 -2.38
CA LYS A 94 -13.88 -8.70 -2.50
C LYS A 94 -14.49 -7.93 -1.32
N LYS A 95 -14.02 -8.17 -0.08
CA LYS A 95 -14.46 -7.43 1.13
C LYS A 95 -14.13 -5.93 1.05
N LEU A 96 -13.17 -5.50 0.23
CA LEU A 96 -12.88 -4.08 0.01
C LEU A 96 -13.99 -3.37 -0.79
N ASP A 97 -14.87 -4.12 -1.43
CA ASP A 97 -16.08 -3.62 -2.09
C ASP A 97 -15.83 -2.40 -2.98
N PHE A 98 -14.84 -2.48 -3.86
CA PHE A 98 -14.63 -1.46 -4.89
C PHE A 98 -15.80 -1.46 -5.88
N SER A 99 -16.08 -0.29 -6.45
CA SER A 99 -17.09 -0.16 -7.50
C SER A 99 -16.79 -1.10 -8.68
N ASP A 100 -17.82 -1.52 -9.38
CA ASP A 100 -17.70 -2.44 -10.52
C ASP A 100 -16.71 -1.92 -11.57
N GLY A 101 -15.82 -2.79 -12.00
CA GLY A 101 -14.80 -2.48 -12.98
C GLY A 101 -13.56 -1.78 -12.44
N TYR A 102 -13.53 -1.40 -11.15
CA TYR A 102 -12.32 -0.86 -10.52
C TYR A 102 -11.35 -1.96 -10.12
N GLU A 103 -10.07 -1.71 -10.30
CA GLU A 103 -8.99 -2.63 -9.96
C GLU A 103 -8.07 -2.05 -8.87
N LEU A 104 -7.68 -2.89 -7.92
CA LEU A 104 -6.69 -2.52 -6.91
C LEU A 104 -5.35 -2.18 -7.57
N LEU A 105 -4.85 -0.96 -7.36
CA LEU A 105 -3.62 -0.45 -7.96
C LEU A 105 -2.43 -0.57 -7.01
N TYR A 106 -2.52 0.03 -5.82
CA TYR A 106 -1.52 -0.04 -4.77
C TYR A 106 -2.16 0.22 -3.40
N ALA A 107 -1.37 0.03 -2.35
CA ALA A 107 -1.79 0.37 -1.00
C ALA A 107 -0.76 1.29 -0.34
N ILE A 108 -1.20 2.05 0.66
CA ILE A 108 -0.34 2.87 1.49
C ILE A 108 -0.59 2.46 2.94
N ALA A 109 0.47 2.03 3.62
CA ALA A 109 0.46 1.79 5.05
C ALA A 109 0.71 3.11 5.80
N PHE A 110 0.00 3.33 6.90
CA PHE A 110 0.13 4.49 7.77
C PHE A 110 0.31 4.06 9.23
N GLY A 111 1.20 4.74 9.94
CA GLY A 111 1.46 4.50 11.36
C GLY A 111 2.51 5.46 11.91
N TYR A 112 2.74 5.43 13.20
CA TYR A 112 3.85 6.17 13.77
C TYR A 112 5.17 5.54 13.32
N PRO A 113 6.15 6.35 12.83
CA PRO A 113 7.41 5.82 12.32
C PRO A 113 8.24 5.20 13.46
N ASP A 114 8.80 4.01 13.18
CA ASP A 114 9.69 3.27 14.08
C ASP A 114 11.14 3.26 13.53
N GLU A 115 11.38 3.95 12.43
CA GLU A 115 12.68 4.08 11.79
C GLU A 115 12.84 5.47 11.15
N ALA A 116 14.09 5.91 10.99
CA ALA A 116 14.44 7.17 10.33
C ALA A 116 15.54 6.90 9.28
N PRO A 117 15.21 6.26 8.16
CA PRO A 117 16.18 5.93 7.13
C PRO A 117 16.75 7.20 6.48
N ALA A 118 18.04 7.16 6.12
CA ALA A 118 18.65 8.24 5.36
C ALA A 118 17.95 8.41 4.00
N ALA A 119 17.80 9.67 3.58
CA ALA A 119 17.24 9.97 2.26
C ALA A 119 18.12 9.39 1.15
N LYS A 120 17.51 8.72 0.17
CA LYS A 120 18.23 8.25 -1.01
C LYS A 120 18.72 9.43 -1.85
N SER A 121 19.89 9.27 -2.46
CA SER A 121 20.42 10.26 -3.43
C SER A 121 19.41 10.49 -4.57
N ARG A 122 19.35 11.72 -5.05
CA ARG A 122 18.56 12.09 -6.22
C ARG A 122 19.44 12.15 -7.44
N ASP A 123 19.02 11.52 -8.53
CA ASP A 123 19.71 11.57 -9.82
C ASP A 123 19.14 12.73 -10.64
N THR A 124 19.89 13.82 -10.68
CA THR A 124 19.50 15.03 -11.43
C THR A 124 19.77 14.92 -12.94
N SER A 125 20.53 13.90 -13.38
CA SER A 125 20.81 13.68 -14.80
C SER A 125 19.56 13.32 -15.62
N LYS A 126 18.49 12.89 -14.94
CA LYS A 126 17.18 12.59 -15.55
C LYS A 126 16.37 13.83 -15.90
N VAL A 127 16.80 15.01 -15.46
CA VAL A 127 16.13 16.28 -15.78
C VAL A 127 16.95 16.99 -16.85
N LYS A 128 16.30 17.33 -17.97
CA LYS A 128 16.89 18.08 -19.05
C LYS A 128 16.04 19.30 -19.37
N PHE A 129 16.64 20.46 -19.39
CA PHE A 129 16.01 21.67 -19.92
C PHE A 129 16.18 21.68 -21.44
N ILE A 130 15.12 22.01 -22.14
CA ILE A 130 15.10 22.16 -23.60
C ILE A 130 14.90 23.63 -23.87
N ASP A 131 15.90 24.26 -24.48
CA ASP A 131 15.94 25.68 -24.90
C ASP A 131 15.29 25.86 -26.27
#